data_7d0b8f0c02dcb2e50ce075cb566c6983
#
_entry.id   7d0b8f0c02dcb2e50ce075cb566c6983
#
_cell.length_a   1.000
_cell.length_b   1.000
_cell.length_c   1.000
_cell.angle_alpha   90.00
_cell.angle_beta   90.00
_cell.angle_gamma   90.00
#
_symmetry.space_group_name_H-M   'P 1'
#
loop_
_entity.id
_entity.type
_entity.pdbx_description
1 polymer ?
#
loop_
_entity_poly.entity_id
_entity_poly.type
_entity_poly.pdbx_seq_one_letter_code
_entity_poly.pdbx_strand_id
1 'polypeptide(L)'
;SPSGPRRRFSTATPGLRDRLLASTDFMGKMARPFAPVVNFMVASKPVKAVMDATLHIDSHRTFPKYKAHGFESWFRKEAQDAQKAYSRQVAFFHGCSTEFQQPEVGKAFVTVMNAVGYGVQLMDEKCCGVAMISNGMWNGATKHAKHNVAEFEKAVAAGLPIVATSSTCVFTMRDEYPDVLSVDNSSVRDSITLVEKFLFELVDSGKVKL
;
A
#
# COMPACT_ATOMS: atom_id res chain seq x y z
N SER A 1 -10.68 25.46 17.02
CA SER A 1 -11.61 25.24 15.91
C SER A 1 -10.83 25.20 14.59
N PRO A 2 -10.61 24.05 13.92
CA PRO A 2 -9.94 23.98 12.63
C PRO A 2 -10.97 24.09 11.51
N SER A 3 -11.35 25.31 11.15
CA SER A 3 -12.10 25.59 9.92
C SER A 3 -11.14 26.03 8.83
N GLY A 4 -10.28 25.13 8.36
CA GLY A 4 -9.55 25.31 7.11
C GLY A 4 -10.49 25.13 5.91
N PRO A 5 -10.23 25.78 4.76
CA PRO A 5 -11.09 25.67 3.59
C PRO A 5 -11.07 24.21 3.10
N ARG A 6 -12.19 23.52 3.25
CA ARG A 6 -12.39 22.20 2.57
C ARG A 6 -12.18 22.46 1.08
N ARG A 7 -11.11 21.92 0.52
CA ARG A 7 -10.92 21.93 -0.93
C ARG A 7 -12.16 21.30 -1.54
N ARG A 8 -12.91 22.07 -2.32
CA ARG A 8 -14.04 21.56 -3.12
C ARG A 8 -13.44 20.69 -4.21
N PHE A 9 -13.30 19.40 -3.91
CA PHE A 9 -13.00 18.44 -4.94
C PHE A 9 -14.19 18.33 -5.89
N SER A 10 -13.91 18.18 -7.19
CA SER A 10 -14.94 18.06 -8.22
C SER A 10 -16.00 17.04 -7.80
N THR A 11 -17.27 17.45 -7.85
CA THR A 11 -18.44 16.60 -7.60
C THR A 11 -18.78 15.73 -8.83
N ALA A 12 -17.94 15.76 -9.87
CA ALA A 12 -18.14 14.97 -11.07
C ALA A 12 -18.03 13.47 -10.74
N THR A 13 -18.98 12.69 -11.23
CA THR A 13 -18.95 11.23 -11.09
C THR A 13 -17.72 10.68 -11.81
N PRO A 14 -16.86 9.88 -11.13
CA PRO A 14 -15.66 9.31 -11.76
C PRO A 14 -16.01 8.51 -13.02
N GLY A 15 -15.33 8.83 -14.12
CA GLY A 15 -15.50 8.14 -15.39
C GLY A 15 -14.95 6.70 -15.34
N LEU A 16 -15.16 5.95 -16.43
CA LEU A 16 -14.62 4.58 -16.54
C LEU A 16 -13.11 4.54 -16.37
N ARG A 17 -12.39 5.49 -16.98
CA ARG A 17 -10.93 5.66 -16.83
C ARG A 17 -10.53 5.79 -15.37
N ASP A 18 -11.18 6.71 -14.65
CA ASP A 18 -10.84 7.03 -13.27
C ASP A 18 -11.10 5.83 -12.36
N ARG A 19 -12.20 5.10 -12.59
CA ARG A 19 -12.52 3.87 -11.87
C ARG A 19 -11.48 2.77 -12.11
N LEU A 20 -11.03 2.59 -13.36
CA LEU A 20 -9.99 1.62 -13.69
C LEU A 20 -8.66 1.99 -13.02
N LEU A 21 -8.22 3.25 -13.14
CA LEU A 21 -6.95 3.70 -12.55
C LEU A 21 -6.95 3.69 -11.02
N ALA A 22 -8.10 3.90 -10.40
CA ALA A 22 -8.26 3.90 -8.95
C ALA A 22 -8.36 2.49 -8.34
N SER A 23 -8.79 1.51 -9.12
CA SER A 23 -9.06 0.14 -8.64
C SER A 23 -7.81 -0.76 -8.65
N THR A 24 -6.68 -0.25 -8.14
CA THR A 24 -5.38 -0.94 -8.19
C THR A 24 -5.41 -2.34 -7.54
N ASP A 25 -6.10 -2.49 -6.43
CA ASP A 25 -6.26 -3.77 -5.72
C ASP A 25 -7.10 -4.77 -6.52
N PHE A 26 -8.24 -4.33 -7.07
CA PHE A 26 -9.09 -5.14 -7.93
C PHE A 26 -8.36 -5.54 -9.22
N MET A 27 -7.73 -4.58 -9.88
CA MET A 27 -6.95 -4.82 -11.10
C MET A 27 -5.80 -5.79 -10.85
N GLY A 28 -5.09 -5.66 -9.72
CA GLY A 28 -4.03 -6.57 -9.32
C GLY A 28 -4.53 -8.00 -9.13
N LYS A 29 -5.64 -8.18 -8.42
CA LYS A 29 -6.27 -9.51 -8.20
C LYS A 29 -6.72 -10.15 -9.51
N MET A 30 -7.32 -9.37 -10.42
CA MET A 30 -7.76 -9.86 -11.73
C MET A 30 -6.60 -10.14 -12.68
N ALA A 31 -5.56 -9.31 -12.67
CA ALA A 31 -4.41 -9.46 -13.57
C ALA A 31 -3.47 -10.62 -13.18
N ARG A 32 -3.37 -10.93 -11.88
CA ARG A 32 -2.43 -11.93 -11.35
C ARG A 32 -2.51 -13.30 -12.04
N PRO A 33 -3.67 -13.95 -12.18
CA PRO A 33 -3.75 -15.27 -12.79
C PRO A 33 -3.26 -15.29 -14.25
N PHE A 34 -3.38 -14.16 -14.93
CA PHE A 34 -3.04 -13.97 -16.33
C PHE A 34 -1.86 -13.01 -16.53
N ALA A 35 -1.02 -12.84 -15.53
CA ALA A 35 0.03 -11.82 -15.52
C ALA A 35 0.91 -11.79 -16.80
N PRO A 36 1.40 -12.91 -17.35
CA PRO A 36 2.17 -12.87 -18.59
C PRO A 36 1.39 -12.29 -19.77
N VAL A 37 0.12 -12.69 -19.92
CA VAL A 37 -0.75 -12.24 -21.01
C VAL A 37 -1.10 -10.76 -20.83
N VAL A 38 -1.51 -10.36 -19.63
CA VAL A 38 -1.83 -8.95 -19.32
C VAL A 38 -0.61 -8.06 -19.55
N ASN A 39 0.55 -8.46 -19.07
CA ASN A 39 1.80 -7.70 -19.24
C ASN A 39 2.17 -7.54 -20.73
N PHE A 40 1.99 -8.60 -21.54
CA PHE A 40 2.20 -8.53 -22.97
C PHE A 40 1.19 -7.58 -23.65
N MET A 41 -0.08 -7.69 -23.30
CA MET A 41 -1.15 -6.84 -23.87
C MET A 41 -0.91 -5.36 -23.56
N VAL A 42 -0.70 -4.98 -22.29
CA VAL A 42 -0.51 -3.57 -21.90
C VAL A 42 0.82 -2.98 -22.40
N ALA A 43 1.79 -3.82 -22.77
CA ALA A 43 3.03 -3.39 -23.38
C ALA A 43 2.92 -3.20 -24.90
N SER A 44 1.93 -3.83 -25.56
CA SER A 44 1.80 -3.83 -27.01
C SER A 44 1.34 -2.48 -27.57
N LYS A 45 1.93 -2.05 -28.69
CA LYS A 45 1.60 -0.78 -29.34
C LYS A 45 0.11 -0.66 -29.73
N PRO A 46 -0.54 -1.68 -30.33
CA PRO A 46 -1.95 -1.55 -30.70
C PRO A 46 -2.88 -1.39 -29.50
N VAL A 47 -2.64 -2.09 -28.40
CA VAL A 47 -3.44 -1.94 -27.17
C VAL A 47 -3.25 -0.54 -26.57
N LYS A 48 -2.02 -0.04 -26.54
CA LYS A 48 -1.74 1.34 -26.08
C LYS A 48 -2.44 2.38 -26.95
N ALA A 49 -2.45 2.22 -28.28
CA ALA A 49 -3.15 3.13 -29.18
C ALA A 49 -4.68 3.12 -28.93
N VAL A 50 -5.27 1.95 -28.71
CA VAL A 50 -6.70 1.84 -28.34
C VAL A 50 -6.96 2.50 -26.98
N MET A 51 -6.09 2.31 -25.98
CA MET A 51 -6.23 2.95 -24.66
C MET A 51 -6.12 4.47 -24.76
N ASP A 52 -5.25 4.97 -25.62
CA ASP A 52 -5.10 6.41 -25.86
C ASP A 52 -6.39 6.98 -26.50
N ALA A 53 -6.87 6.35 -27.57
CA ALA A 53 -8.06 6.79 -28.29
C ALA A 53 -9.37 6.71 -27.46
N THR A 54 -9.49 5.70 -26.57
CA THR A 54 -10.75 5.44 -25.85
C THR A 54 -10.76 5.94 -24.42
N LEU A 55 -9.61 5.83 -23.71
CA LEU A 55 -9.48 6.16 -22.30
C LEU A 55 -8.61 7.41 -22.06
N HIS A 56 -8.08 8.01 -23.13
CA HIS A 56 -7.14 9.15 -23.04
C HIS A 56 -5.97 8.86 -22.12
N ILE A 57 -5.44 7.63 -22.18
CA ILE A 57 -4.23 7.20 -21.47
C ILE A 57 -3.09 7.22 -22.49
N ASP A 58 -2.14 8.13 -22.31
CA ASP A 58 -1.01 8.33 -23.23
C ASP A 58 -0.34 7.00 -23.61
N SER A 59 -0.20 6.77 -24.91
CA SER A 59 0.40 5.56 -25.49
C SER A 59 1.87 5.37 -25.13
N HIS A 60 2.59 6.45 -24.72
CA HIS A 60 3.97 6.38 -24.23
C HIS A 60 4.06 5.94 -22.76
N ARG A 61 2.95 5.88 -22.03
CA ARG A 61 2.94 5.47 -20.63
C ARG A 61 3.47 4.05 -20.46
N THR A 62 4.41 3.86 -19.54
CA THR A 62 4.87 2.55 -19.11
C THR A 62 3.99 2.07 -17.96
N PHE A 63 3.40 0.89 -18.11
CA PHE A 63 2.64 0.25 -17.03
C PHE A 63 3.55 -0.66 -16.20
N PRO A 64 3.36 -0.68 -14.88
CA PRO A 64 4.07 -1.64 -14.05
C PRO A 64 3.64 -3.07 -14.39
N LYS A 65 4.59 -4.00 -14.33
CA LYS A 65 4.34 -5.41 -14.64
C LYS A 65 3.75 -6.12 -13.43
N TYR A 66 2.65 -6.84 -13.64
CA TYR A 66 2.08 -7.72 -12.62
C TYR A 66 2.90 -9.00 -12.47
N LYS A 67 3.02 -9.47 -11.25
CA LYS A 67 3.67 -10.74 -10.91
C LYS A 67 2.63 -11.82 -10.67
N ALA A 68 2.88 -13.03 -11.17
CA ALA A 68 1.98 -14.17 -10.99
C ALA A 68 1.87 -14.61 -9.52
N HIS A 69 2.98 -14.48 -8.78
CA HIS A 69 3.06 -14.77 -7.35
C HIS A 69 3.24 -13.48 -6.55
N GLY A 70 2.29 -13.18 -5.66
CA GLY A 70 2.32 -12.01 -4.81
C GLY A 70 3.17 -12.21 -3.56
N PHE A 71 3.48 -11.10 -2.89
CA PHE A 71 4.24 -11.10 -1.66
C PHE A 71 3.56 -11.88 -0.54
N GLU A 72 2.26 -11.68 -0.32
CA GLU A 72 1.52 -12.34 0.75
C GLU A 72 1.54 -13.87 0.62
N SER A 73 1.36 -14.38 -0.62
CA SER A 73 1.42 -15.83 -0.87
C SER A 73 2.79 -16.42 -0.56
N TRP A 74 3.87 -15.72 -0.93
CA TRP A 74 5.22 -16.12 -0.57
C TRP A 74 5.43 -16.06 0.95
N PHE A 75 5.05 -14.97 1.59
CA PHE A 75 5.22 -14.78 3.03
C PHE A 75 4.57 -15.90 3.83
N ARG A 76 3.29 -16.20 3.54
CA ARG A 76 2.54 -17.26 4.24
C ARG A 76 3.14 -18.63 4.07
N LYS A 77 3.73 -18.94 2.91
CA LYS A 77 4.29 -20.26 2.60
C LYS A 77 5.72 -20.43 3.10
N GLU A 78 6.55 -19.41 2.99
CA GLU A 78 7.99 -19.54 3.13
C GLU A 78 8.56 -18.79 4.33
N ALA A 79 7.93 -17.71 4.79
CA ALA A 79 8.52 -16.84 5.80
C ALA A 79 7.77 -16.81 7.14
N GLN A 80 6.47 -16.98 7.15
CA GLN A 80 5.59 -16.70 8.30
C GLN A 80 6.00 -17.46 9.58
N ASP A 81 6.31 -18.73 9.49
CA ASP A 81 6.63 -19.51 10.68
C ASP A 81 7.95 -19.09 11.32
N ALA A 82 8.93 -18.71 10.51
CA ALA A 82 10.21 -18.20 11.00
C ALA A 82 10.06 -16.89 11.80
N GLN A 83 9.04 -16.08 11.48
CA GLN A 83 8.82 -14.81 12.17
C GLN A 83 8.46 -14.99 13.65
N LYS A 84 7.86 -16.11 14.02
CA LYS A 84 7.46 -16.41 15.40
C LYS A 84 8.63 -16.54 16.37
N ALA A 85 9.84 -16.77 15.85
CA ALA A 85 11.06 -16.87 16.66
C ALA A 85 11.57 -15.54 17.20
N TYR A 86 11.13 -14.42 16.65
CA TYR A 86 11.56 -13.09 17.05
C TYR A 86 10.72 -12.58 18.22
N SER A 87 11.38 -12.15 19.30
CA SER A 87 10.71 -11.56 20.47
C SER A 87 10.18 -10.16 20.23
N ARG A 88 10.78 -9.43 19.29
CA ARG A 88 10.32 -8.11 18.83
C ARG A 88 9.67 -8.27 17.47
N GLN A 89 8.55 -7.59 17.25
CA GLN A 89 7.79 -7.74 16.02
C GLN A 89 7.34 -6.37 15.48
N VAL A 90 7.10 -6.29 14.19
CA VAL A 90 6.48 -5.15 13.52
C VAL A 90 5.25 -5.62 12.72
N ALA A 91 4.23 -4.79 12.63
CA ALA A 91 3.15 -4.95 11.69
C ALA A 91 3.55 -4.32 10.36
N PHE A 92 3.56 -5.09 9.28
CA PHE A 92 4.00 -4.63 7.96
C PHE A 92 2.80 -4.24 7.09
N PHE A 93 2.73 -2.95 6.73
CA PHE A 93 1.84 -2.50 5.67
C PHE A 93 2.57 -2.59 4.34
N HIS A 94 2.34 -3.67 3.59
CA HIS A 94 3.06 -3.92 2.34
C HIS A 94 2.47 -3.16 1.14
N GLY A 95 1.16 -2.91 1.16
CA GLY A 95 0.46 -2.17 0.10
C GLY A 95 0.34 -2.94 -1.23
N CYS A 96 -0.50 -2.39 -2.14
CA CYS A 96 -0.83 -3.05 -3.41
C CYS A 96 0.36 -3.15 -4.38
N SER A 97 1.31 -2.21 -4.34
CA SER A 97 2.50 -2.26 -5.21
C SER A 97 3.38 -3.45 -4.87
N THR A 98 3.68 -3.66 -3.59
CA THR A 98 4.47 -4.81 -3.11
C THR A 98 3.74 -6.11 -3.39
N GLU A 99 2.42 -6.15 -3.18
CA GLU A 99 1.65 -7.37 -3.41
C GLU A 99 1.61 -7.80 -4.87
N PHE A 100 1.39 -6.86 -5.80
CA PHE A 100 1.06 -7.22 -7.18
C PHE A 100 2.19 -7.00 -8.18
N GLN A 101 3.12 -6.12 -7.90
CA GLN A 101 4.11 -5.64 -8.87
C GLN A 101 5.55 -5.88 -8.44
N GLN A 102 5.86 -5.68 -7.16
CA GLN A 102 7.21 -5.71 -6.62
C GLN A 102 7.32 -6.57 -5.35
N PRO A 103 6.97 -7.86 -5.39
CA PRO A 103 7.04 -8.74 -4.21
C PRO A 103 8.46 -8.86 -3.63
N GLU A 104 9.48 -8.61 -4.44
CA GLU A 104 10.88 -8.54 -4.02
C GLU A 104 11.15 -7.44 -2.98
N VAL A 105 10.41 -6.32 -3.01
CA VAL A 105 10.51 -5.26 -1.99
C VAL A 105 10.03 -5.78 -0.64
N GLY A 106 8.91 -6.48 -0.61
CA GLY A 106 8.41 -7.10 0.62
C GLY A 106 9.35 -8.18 1.17
N LYS A 107 9.94 -8.99 0.29
CA LYS A 107 10.94 -10.00 0.68
C LYS A 107 12.19 -9.35 1.29
N ALA A 108 12.68 -8.28 0.66
CA ALA A 108 13.81 -7.51 1.17
C ALA A 108 13.49 -6.88 2.53
N PHE A 109 12.27 -6.33 2.71
CA PHE A 109 11.81 -5.81 3.99
C PHE A 109 11.88 -6.86 5.08
N VAL A 110 11.34 -8.08 4.85
CA VAL A 110 11.41 -9.19 5.82
C VAL A 110 12.86 -9.53 6.16
N THR A 111 13.73 -9.61 5.15
CA THR A 111 15.17 -9.91 5.36
C THR A 111 15.83 -8.85 6.23
N VAL A 112 15.59 -7.57 5.95
CA VAL A 112 16.17 -6.46 6.72
C VAL A 112 15.64 -6.43 8.15
N MET A 113 14.32 -6.61 8.34
CA MET A 113 13.73 -6.65 9.69
C MET A 113 14.31 -7.81 10.51
N ASN A 114 14.45 -8.98 9.91
CA ASN A 114 15.05 -10.15 10.58
C ASN A 114 16.52 -9.89 10.94
N ALA A 115 17.29 -9.25 10.07
CA ALA A 115 18.68 -8.91 10.33
C ALA A 115 18.86 -7.95 11.52
N VAL A 116 17.88 -7.06 11.74
CA VAL A 116 17.89 -6.14 12.90
C VAL A 116 17.13 -6.70 14.11
N GLY A 117 16.76 -7.99 14.07
CA GLY A 117 16.18 -8.72 15.20
C GLY A 117 14.69 -8.51 15.41
N TYR A 118 13.97 -8.13 14.34
CA TYR A 118 12.51 -8.01 14.35
C TYR A 118 11.85 -9.05 13.44
N GLY A 119 10.82 -9.70 13.95
CA GLY A 119 9.88 -10.50 13.16
C GLY A 119 8.84 -9.58 12.48
N VAL A 120 8.20 -10.11 11.47
CA VAL A 120 7.20 -9.40 10.66
C VAL A 120 5.84 -10.08 10.79
N GLN A 121 4.79 -9.30 11.03
CA GLN A 121 3.40 -9.75 10.97
C GLN A 121 2.68 -9.03 9.85
N LEU A 122 1.86 -9.77 9.08
CA LEU A 122 0.96 -9.17 8.10
C LEU A 122 -0.39 -8.84 8.78
N MET A 123 -1.00 -7.76 8.32
CA MET A 123 -2.35 -7.33 8.71
C MET A 123 -3.36 -7.69 7.60
N ASP A 124 -4.65 -7.73 7.92
CA ASP A 124 -5.72 -7.77 6.90
C ASP A 124 -5.92 -6.37 6.31
N GLU A 125 -4.94 -5.90 5.58
CA GLU A 125 -4.93 -4.55 5.02
C GLU A 125 -5.69 -4.44 3.70
N LYS A 126 -6.17 -3.23 3.42
CA LYS A 126 -6.62 -2.80 2.07
C LYS A 126 -5.60 -1.80 1.52
N CYS A 127 -5.61 -1.60 0.21
CA CYS A 127 -4.81 -0.51 -0.39
C CYS A 127 -5.04 0.80 0.40
N CYS A 128 -3.98 1.61 0.60
CA CYS A 128 -4.07 2.88 1.33
C CYS A 128 -5.10 3.85 0.76
N GLY A 129 -5.53 3.66 -0.48
CA GLY A 129 -6.58 4.47 -1.10
C GLY A 129 -6.08 5.68 -1.88
N VAL A 130 -4.78 5.95 -1.94
CA VAL A 130 -4.25 7.14 -2.64
C VAL A 130 -4.72 7.23 -4.09
N ALA A 131 -4.74 6.13 -4.84
CA ALA A 131 -5.23 6.10 -6.21
C ALA A 131 -6.74 6.43 -6.29
N MET A 132 -7.53 6.02 -5.31
CA MET A 132 -8.94 6.37 -5.21
C MET A 132 -9.13 7.85 -4.88
N ILE A 133 -8.36 8.38 -3.94
CA ILE A 133 -8.36 9.82 -3.58
C ILE A 133 -8.04 10.67 -4.81
N SER A 134 -6.95 10.35 -5.51
CA SER A 134 -6.49 11.08 -6.69
C SER A 134 -7.47 11.06 -7.86
N ASN A 135 -8.35 10.05 -7.93
CA ASN A 135 -9.35 9.89 -8.98
C ASN A 135 -10.80 10.18 -8.50
N GLY A 136 -10.96 10.83 -7.34
CA GLY A 136 -12.28 11.27 -6.85
C GLY A 136 -13.18 10.15 -6.33
N MET A 137 -12.67 8.96 -6.08
CA MET A 137 -13.44 7.82 -5.55
C MET A 137 -13.50 7.83 -4.01
N TRP A 138 -13.98 8.92 -3.45
CA TRP A 138 -13.98 9.21 -2.00
C TRP A 138 -14.59 8.10 -1.15
N ASN A 139 -15.77 7.60 -1.55
CA ASN A 139 -16.49 6.56 -0.79
C ASN A 139 -15.69 5.25 -0.71
N GLY A 140 -14.99 4.88 -1.79
CA GLY A 140 -14.11 3.71 -1.81
C GLY A 140 -12.90 3.90 -0.90
N ALA A 141 -12.21 5.03 -1.04
CA ALA A 141 -11.07 5.40 -0.21
C ALA A 141 -11.44 5.43 1.28
N THR A 142 -12.60 6.04 1.63
CA THR A 142 -13.07 6.09 3.03
C THR A 142 -13.34 4.70 3.60
N LYS A 143 -13.89 3.76 2.81
CA LYS A 143 -14.09 2.38 3.26
C LYS A 143 -12.77 1.68 3.53
N HIS A 144 -11.77 1.86 2.66
CA HIS A 144 -10.43 1.32 2.86
C HIS A 144 -9.76 1.93 4.10
N ALA A 145 -9.83 3.25 4.25
CA ALA A 145 -9.27 3.96 5.39
C ALA A 145 -9.84 3.47 6.72
N LYS A 146 -11.17 3.36 6.83
CA LYS A 146 -11.83 2.84 8.05
C LYS A 146 -11.41 1.40 8.38
N HIS A 147 -11.32 0.54 7.36
CA HIS A 147 -10.86 -0.84 7.55
C HIS A 147 -9.40 -0.86 8.04
N ASN A 148 -8.54 -0.11 7.38
CA ASN A 148 -7.11 -0.06 7.74
C ASN A 148 -6.91 0.50 9.15
N VAL A 149 -7.61 1.57 9.54
CA VAL A 149 -7.52 2.12 10.89
C VAL A 149 -7.91 1.06 11.93
N ALA A 150 -8.98 0.30 11.71
CA ALA A 150 -9.39 -0.77 12.61
C ALA A 150 -8.34 -1.89 12.73
N GLU A 151 -7.65 -2.24 11.63
CA GLU A 151 -6.54 -3.21 11.66
C GLU A 151 -5.29 -2.63 12.35
N PHE A 152 -5.01 -1.35 12.14
CA PHE A 152 -3.91 -0.65 12.82
C PHE A 152 -4.13 -0.56 14.33
N GLU A 153 -5.36 -0.33 14.78
CA GLU A 153 -5.72 -0.34 16.19
C GLU A 153 -5.42 -1.69 16.85
N LYS A 154 -5.68 -2.80 16.14
CA LYS A 154 -5.31 -4.14 16.64
C LYS A 154 -3.80 -4.30 16.77
N ALA A 155 -3.04 -3.82 15.78
CA ALA A 155 -1.57 -3.87 15.83
C ALA A 155 -1.02 -3.02 16.98
N VAL A 156 -1.53 -1.80 17.15
CA VAL A 156 -1.13 -0.89 18.25
C VAL A 156 -1.49 -1.48 19.61
N ALA A 157 -2.69 -2.06 19.76
CA ALA A 157 -3.09 -2.73 20.99
C ALA A 157 -2.20 -3.93 21.34
N ALA A 158 -1.62 -4.59 20.33
CA ALA A 158 -0.63 -5.65 20.49
C ALA A 158 0.81 -5.12 20.71
N GLY A 159 1.00 -3.79 20.79
CA GLY A 159 2.31 -3.16 20.98
C GLY A 159 3.21 -3.18 19.72
N LEU A 160 2.64 -3.38 18.53
CA LEU A 160 3.38 -3.48 17.29
C LEU A 160 3.48 -2.10 16.60
N PRO A 161 4.68 -1.60 16.29
CA PRO A 161 4.82 -0.48 15.36
C PRO A 161 4.38 -0.90 13.96
N ILE A 162 3.72 0.00 13.24
CA ILE A 162 3.25 -0.22 11.88
C ILE A 162 4.28 0.36 10.92
N VAL A 163 4.91 -0.50 10.14
CA VAL A 163 6.01 -0.11 9.25
C VAL A 163 5.60 -0.35 7.80
N ALA A 164 5.88 0.62 6.94
CA ALA A 164 5.62 0.53 5.51
C ALA A 164 6.85 0.91 4.68
N THR A 165 6.93 0.42 3.44
CA THR A 165 8.02 0.70 2.49
C THR A 165 7.69 1.82 1.51
N SER A 166 6.45 2.31 1.49
CA SER A 166 6.00 3.35 0.57
C SER A 166 5.70 4.65 1.31
N SER A 167 6.48 5.71 1.03
CA SER A 167 6.26 7.05 1.58
C SER A 167 4.87 7.60 1.24
N THR A 168 4.38 7.35 0.03
CA THR A 168 3.03 7.74 -0.40
C THR A 168 1.96 7.07 0.46
N CYS A 169 2.09 5.77 0.74
CA CYS A 169 1.13 5.08 1.61
C CYS A 169 1.18 5.62 3.04
N VAL A 170 2.39 5.84 3.59
CA VAL A 170 2.54 6.41 4.94
C VAL A 170 1.89 7.79 5.01
N PHE A 171 2.17 8.68 4.06
CA PHE A 171 1.55 10.00 4.00
C PHE A 171 0.01 9.91 3.92
N THR A 172 -0.51 9.08 3.03
CA THR A 172 -1.96 8.89 2.90
C THR A 172 -2.60 8.41 4.21
N MET A 173 -2.01 7.41 4.85
CA MET A 173 -2.54 6.84 6.09
C MET A 173 -2.44 7.78 7.29
N ARG A 174 -1.38 8.60 7.34
CA ARG A 174 -1.17 9.53 8.45
C ARG A 174 -1.94 10.83 8.30
N ASP A 175 -1.92 11.40 7.10
CA ASP A 175 -2.33 12.79 6.87
C ASP A 175 -3.60 12.90 6.01
N GLU A 176 -3.72 12.14 4.90
CA GLU A 176 -4.90 12.24 4.04
C GLU A 176 -6.15 11.57 4.65
N TYR A 177 -6.01 10.55 5.50
CA TYR A 177 -7.15 9.94 6.16
C TYR A 177 -7.95 10.97 6.99
N PRO A 178 -7.36 11.75 7.91
CA PRO A 178 -8.11 12.77 8.64
C PRO A 178 -8.43 13.99 7.76
N ASP A 179 -7.47 14.49 6.99
CA ASP A 179 -7.57 15.79 6.31
C ASP A 179 -8.47 15.74 5.07
N VAL A 180 -8.45 14.62 4.34
CA VAL A 180 -9.15 14.47 3.06
C VAL A 180 -10.41 13.61 3.20
N LEU A 181 -10.30 12.47 3.89
CA LEU A 181 -11.39 11.50 4.02
C LEU A 181 -12.24 11.72 5.28
N SER A 182 -11.83 12.59 6.18
CA SER A 182 -12.45 12.79 7.50
C SER A 182 -12.56 11.48 8.30
N VAL A 183 -11.56 10.61 8.18
CA VAL A 183 -11.44 9.37 8.96
C VAL A 183 -10.45 9.64 10.09
N ASP A 184 -10.94 9.59 11.32
CA ASP A 184 -10.08 9.73 12.49
C ASP A 184 -9.08 8.56 12.57
N ASN A 185 -7.81 8.89 12.70
CA ASN A 185 -6.71 7.96 12.86
C ASN A 185 -5.79 8.35 14.03
N SER A 186 -6.25 9.23 14.91
CA SER A 186 -5.46 9.78 16.02
C SER A 186 -4.90 8.70 16.95
N SER A 187 -5.63 7.59 17.11
CA SER A 187 -5.22 6.45 17.93
C SER A 187 -4.03 5.67 17.36
N VAL A 188 -3.76 5.77 16.05
CA VAL A 188 -2.77 4.94 15.34
C VAL A 188 -1.71 5.74 14.58
N ARG A 189 -1.96 7.02 14.32
CA ARG A 189 -1.16 7.89 13.46
C ARG A 189 0.33 7.85 13.78
N ASP A 190 0.68 7.96 15.04
CA ASP A 190 2.08 8.03 15.47
C ASP A 190 2.79 6.67 15.47
N SER A 191 2.03 5.59 15.41
CA SER A 191 2.56 4.23 15.27
C SER A 191 2.88 3.85 13.81
N ILE A 192 2.42 4.65 12.83
CA ILE A 192 2.66 4.40 11.40
C ILE A 192 3.95 5.11 10.99
N THR A 193 4.93 4.35 10.51
CA THR A 193 6.24 4.89 10.14
C THR A 193 6.77 4.30 8.83
N LEU A 194 7.67 5.03 8.19
CA LEU A 194 8.42 4.56 7.02
C LEU A 194 9.60 3.70 7.50
N VAL A 195 9.93 2.66 6.75
CA VAL A 195 10.99 1.71 7.12
C VAL A 195 12.34 2.39 7.34
N GLU A 196 12.70 3.37 6.52
CA GLU A 196 13.95 4.12 6.65
C GLU A 196 14.01 4.90 7.96
N LYS A 197 12.91 5.54 8.36
CA LYS A 197 12.81 6.24 9.63
C LYS A 197 12.88 5.26 10.80
N PHE A 198 12.17 4.14 10.72
CA PHE A 198 12.19 3.10 11.74
C PHE A 198 13.61 2.56 11.97
N LEU A 199 14.33 2.23 10.89
CA LEU A 199 15.71 1.76 10.95
C LEU A 199 16.66 2.82 11.50
N PHE A 200 16.50 4.07 11.07
CA PHE A 200 17.31 5.18 11.59
C PHE A 200 17.15 5.31 13.10
N GLU A 201 15.91 5.28 13.61
CA GLU A 201 15.65 5.37 15.05
C GLU A 201 16.23 4.18 15.84
N LEU A 202 16.27 2.98 15.26
CA LEU A 202 16.90 1.82 15.88
C LEU A 202 18.43 2.00 16.01
N VAL A 203 19.06 2.53 14.98
CA VAL A 203 20.52 2.77 14.96
C VAL A 203 20.87 3.92 15.89
N ASP A 204 20.16 5.04 15.79
CA ASP A 204 20.39 6.25 16.58
C ASP A 204 20.23 5.99 18.09
N SER A 205 19.23 5.17 18.46
CA SER A 205 19.04 4.75 19.86
C SER A 205 19.99 3.64 20.33
N GLY A 206 20.93 3.18 19.50
CA GLY A 206 21.88 2.13 19.83
C GLY A 206 21.27 0.73 20.00
N LYS A 207 19.99 0.55 19.61
CA LYS A 207 19.30 -0.76 19.69
C LYS A 207 19.79 -1.75 18.65
N VAL A 208 20.38 -1.25 17.57
CA VAL A 208 20.99 -2.01 16.49
C VAL A 208 22.32 -1.36 16.13
N LYS A 209 23.34 -2.17 15.90
CA LYS A 209 24.63 -1.76 15.31
C LYS A 209 24.66 -2.29 13.89
N LEU A 210 24.93 -1.42 12.91
CA LEU A 210 25.17 -1.80 11.53
C LEU A 210 26.60 -2.26 11.33
#